data_38cce28db1abf9ea940c5aee7c486f62
#
_entry.id   38cce28db1abf9ea940c5aee7c486f62
#
_cell.length_a   1.000
_cell.length_b   1.000
_cell.length_c   1.000
_cell.angle_alpha   90.00
_cell.angle_beta   90.00
_cell.angle_gamma   90.00
#
_symmetry.space_group_name_H-M   'P 1'
#
loop_
_entity.id
_entity.type
_entity.pdbx_description
1 polymer ?
#
loop_
_entity_poly.entity_id
_entity_poly.type
_entity_poly.pdbx_seq_one_letter_code
_entity_poly.pdbx_strand_id
1 'polypeptide(L)'
;MPTIDPLARFPNRLSLPLIAAPMFLVSGTDLVVAACRNGVIGSFPTVNCRSPEQLDEWLTDIDNRLKADANVRGKLPAPVCANLIVHRSNARLEQDLQVLLGHRPEMVITSVGSPAPVIGPLHDSGALVFADVASIRHAERAVAAGADGLVLLTAGAGGQTGWLNPFVFVRAVRAFFDGPVVLAGGISDGHALRAAQALGCDLGYMGTKFIATRESMADIRYKQMLAASSADDVLLTTAFTGLQTSMLRPSIEAAGLDPDNLPPRGAIDIGKDIDIGARESRPKRWKDIWSAGHSVSGVTEVMSVDEMIARTLAEYRTAAERVRLG
;
A
#
# COMPACT_ATOMS: atom_id res chain seq x y z
N MET A 1 3.98 -14.55 27.19
CA MET A 1 3.16 -15.51 26.43
C MET A 1 3.78 -15.59 25.03
N PRO A 2 3.87 -16.76 24.38
CA PRO A 2 4.33 -16.79 22.99
C PRO A 2 3.37 -15.94 22.18
N THR A 3 3.88 -14.91 21.51
CA THR A 3 3.13 -14.10 20.55
C THR A 3 2.73 -15.01 19.40
N ILE A 4 1.43 -15.27 19.27
CA ILE A 4 0.90 -16.00 18.10
C ILE A 4 1.12 -15.06 16.91
N ASP A 5 1.92 -15.50 15.93
CA ASP A 5 2.09 -14.77 14.68
C ASP A 5 0.72 -14.58 14.01
N PRO A 6 0.18 -13.37 13.91
CA PRO A 6 -1.12 -13.14 13.28
C PRO A 6 -1.16 -13.60 11.82
N LEU A 7 -0.01 -13.63 11.12
CA LEU A 7 0.08 -14.09 9.73
C LEU A 7 -0.06 -15.62 9.61
N ALA A 8 0.13 -16.35 10.72
CA ALA A 8 -0.16 -17.79 10.76
C ALA A 8 -1.63 -18.12 10.47
N ARG A 9 -2.53 -17.11 10.47
CA ARG A 9 -3.93 -17.25 10.01
C ARG A 9 -4.07 -17.51 8.51
N PHE A 10 -3.01 -17.25 7.72
CA PHE A 10 -3.03 -17.41 6.26
C PHE A 10 -2.12 -18.55 5.78
N PRO A 11 -2.16 -19.76 6.38
CA PRO A 11 -1.25 -20.84 6.04
C PRO A 11 -1.42 -21.23 4.57
N ASN A 12 -0.29 -21.30 3.85
CA ASN A 12 -0.24 -21.72 2.44
C ASN A 12 -1.04 -20.83 1.44
N ARG A 13 -1.54 -19.65 1.87
CA ARG A 13 -2.27 -18.73 0.98
C ARG A 13 -1.32 -17.77 0.28
N LEU A 14 -0.17 -17.44 0.86
CA LEU A 14 0.82 -16.52 0.30
C LEU A 14 1.86 -17.27 -0.53
N SER A 15 2.08 -16.82 -1.77
CA SER A 15 3.18 -17.25 -2.64
C SER A 15 4.43 -16.39 -2.40
N LEU A 16 4.22 -15.13 -2.05
CA LEU A 16 5.23 -14.17 -1.62
C LEU A 16 4.75 -13.48 -0.34
N PRO A 17 5.65 -13.18 0.60
CA PRO A 17 5.34 -12.37 1.78
C PRO A 17 5.21 -10.88 1.37
N LEU A 18 4.15 -10.56 0.65
CA LEU A 18 4.01 -9.29 -0.05
C LEU A 18 2.56 -8.77 0.00
N ILE A 19 2.42 -7.47 0.16
CA ILE A 19 1.18 -6.73 -0.01
C ILE A 19 1.31 -5.87 -1.27
N ALA A 20 0.35 -5.98 -2.21
CA ALA A 20 0.13 -4.98 -3.24
C ALA A 20 -0.47 -3.75 -2.55
N ALA A 21 0.32 -2.68 -2.43
CA ALA A 21 -0.04 -1.49 -1.65
C ALA A 21 -1.35 -0.86 -2.11
N PRO A 22 -2.20 -0.35 -1.19
CA PRO A 22 -3.39 0.39 -1.56
C PRO A 22 -3.00 1.74 -2.15
N MET A 23 -3.42 2.01 -3.36
CA MET A 23 -3.04 3.22 -4.10
C MET A 23 -4.27 3.97 -4.57
N PHE A 24 -4.33 5.27 -4.23
CA PHE A 24 -5.44 6.13 -4.61
C PHE A 24 -5.55 6.27 -6.14
N LEU A 25 -6.74 6.09 -6.69
CA LEU A 25 -7.08 6.08 -8.11
C LEU A 25 -6.36 5.00 -8.97
N VAL A 26 -5.69 4.06 -8.34
CA VAL A 26 -4.90 3.02 -9.01
C VAL A 26 -5.37 1.61 -8.66
N SER A 27 -5.56 1.33 -7.37
CA SER A 27 -5.99 0.01 -6.91
C SER A 27 -7.51 -0.14 -7.10
N GLY A 28 -7.90 -0.90 -8.10
CA GLY A 28 -9.29 -1.31 -8.38
C GLY A 28 -9.51 -2.79 -8.13
N THR A 29 -10.73 -3.27 -8.37
CA THR A 29 -11.12 -4.67 -8.16
C THR A 29 -10.26 -5.63 -8.99
N ASP A 30 -9.91 -5.30 -10.23
CA ASP A 30 -9.09 -6.14 -11.10
C ASP A 30 -7.69 -6.36 -10.53
N LEU A 31 -7.05 -5.28 -10.04
CA LEU A 31 -5.72 -5.36 -9.43
C LEU A 31 -5.76 -6.20 -8.14
N VAL A 32 -6.75 -5.98 -7.29
CA VAL A 32 -6.91 -6.71 -6.02
C VAL A 32 -7.12 -8.20 -6.28
N VAL A 33 -8.04 -8.55 -7.16
CA VAL A 33 -8.32 -9.94 -7.52
C VAL A 33 -7.09 -10.61 -8.13
N ALA A 34 -6.41 -9.95 -9.07
CA ALA A 34 -5.20 -10.47 -9.69
C ALA A 34 -4.07 -10.70 -8.66
N ALA A 35 -3.87 -9.80 -7.71
CA ALA A 35 -2.89 -9.99 -6.63
C ALA A 35 -3.27 -11.19 -5.74
N CYS A 36 -4.51 -11.23 -5.23
CA CYS A 36 -4.97 -12.27 -4.31
C CYS A 36 -4.91 -13.67 -4.91
N ARG A 37 -5.34 -13.85 -6.16
CA ARG A 37 -5.30 -15.16 -6.84
C ARG A 37 -3.88 -15.67 -7.09
N ASN A 38 -2.89 -14.79 -7.14
CA ASN A 38 -1.47 -15.12 -7.27
C ASN A 38 -0.74 -15.26 -5.92
N GLY A 39 -1.47 -15.21 -4.81
CA GLY A 39 -0.91 -15.42 -3.48
C GLY A 39 -0.13 -14.21 -2.95
N VAL A 40 -0.55 -13.00 -3.31
CA VAL A 40 -0.11 -11.73 -2.76
C VAL A 40 -1.31 -11.02 -2.16
N ILE A 41 -1.18 -10.43 -0.96
CA ILE A 41 -2.26 -9.69 -0.32
C ILE A 41 -2.63 -8.51 -1.21
N GLY A 42 -3.86 -8.53 -1.75
CA GLY A 42 -4.39 -7.46 -2.59
C GLY A 42 -5.03 -6.39 -1.75
N SER A 43 -4.70 -5.11 -1.98
CA SER A 43 -5.29 -4.04 -1.19
C SER A 43 -5.74 -2.84 -2.01
N PHE A 44 -6.72 -2.11 -1.47
CA PHE A 44 -7.24 -0.88 -2.07
C PHE A 44 -7.71 0.11 -1.00
N PRO A 45 -7.60 1.43 -1.23
CA PRO A 45 -8.18 2.43 -0.34
C PRO A 45 -9.71 2.48 -0.49
N THR A 46 -10.46 2.51 0.62
CA THR A 46 -11.94 2.63 0.58
C THR A 46 -12.38 3.89 -0.16
N VAL A 47 -11.59 4.95 -0.10
CA VAL A 47 -11.83 6.23 -0.80
C VAL A 47 -11.69 6.15 -2.33
N ASN A 48 -11.25 5.03 -2.91
CA ASN A 48 -11.33 4.80 -4.35
C ASN A 48 -12.78 4.59 -4.81
N CYS A 49 -13.64 4.16 -3.90
CA CYS A 49 -15.07 4.09 -4.10
C CYS A 49 -15.71 5.46 -3.85
N ARG A 50 -16.62 5.90 -4.72
CA ARG A 50 -17.25 7.23 -4.64
C ARG A 50 -18.29 7.34 -3.51
N SER A 51 -18.83 6.21 -3.09
CA SER A 51 -19.83 6.12 -2.01
C SER A 51 -19.66 4.81 -1.22
N PRO A 52 -20.29 4.72 -0.03
CA PRO A 52 -20.35 3.46 0.72
C PRO A 52 -21.01 2.32 -0.07
N GLU A 53 -22.02 2.61 -0.90
CA GLU A 53 -22.69 1.63 -1.75
C GLU A 53 -21.72 1.06 -2.79
N GLN A 54 -20.89 1.90 -3.41
CA GLN A 54 -19.87 1.43 -4.35
C GLN A 54 -18.77 0.63 -3.64
N LEU A 55 -18.47 0.93 -2.37
CA LEU A 55 -17.56 0.13 -1.57
C LEU A 55 -18.13 -1.28 -1.33
N ASP A 56 -19.42 -1.37 -1.00
CA ASP A 56 -20.15 -2.64 -0.85
C ASP A 56 -20.15 -3.46 -2.15
N GLU A 57 -20.43 -2.81 -3.29
CA GLU A 57 -20.36 -3.41 -4.62
C GLU A 57 -18.96 -3.98 -4.94
N TRP A 58 -17.90 -3.20 -4.67
CA TRP A 58 -16.53 -3.63 -4.92
C TRP A 58 -16.14 -4.84 -4.06
N LEU A 59 -16.44 -4.79 -2.77
CA LEU A 59 -16.15 -5.91 -1.86
C LEU A 59 -16.91 -7.17 -2.26
N THR A 60 -18.17 -7.03 -2.68
CA THR A 60 -18.99 -8.13 -3.19
C THR A 60 -18.41 -8.72 -4.49
N ASP A 61 -18.03 -7.86 -5.45
CA ASP A 61 -17.40 -8.30 -6.71
C ASP A 61 -16.09 -9.06 -6.46
N ILE A 62 -15.20 -8.50 -5.64
CA ILE A 62 -13.92 -9.12 -5.27
C ILE A 62 -14.15 -10.49 -4.64
N ASP A 63 -15.03 -10.57 -3.64
CA ASP A 63 -15.34 -11.82 -2.93
C ASP A 63 -15.89 -12.90 -3.88
N ASN A 64 -16.85 -12.55 -4.73
CA ASN A 64 -17.43 -13.46 -5.71
C ASN A 64 -16.39 -13.99 -6.70
N ARG A 65 -15.52 -13.12 -7.22
CA ARG A 65 -14.46 -13.50 -8.18
C ARG A 65 -13.40 -14.38 -7.52
N LEU A 66 -13.01 -14.09 -6.28
CA LEU A 66 -12.02 -14.89 -5.54
C LEU A 66 -12.60 -16.26 -5.14
N LYS A 67 -13.87 -16.35 -4.76
CA LYS A 67 -14.55 -17.62 -4.50
C LYS A 67 -14.64 -18.48 -5.76
N ALA A 68 -14.97 -17.88 -6.90
CA ALA A 68 -14.99 -18.59 -8.18
C ALA A 68 -13.60 -19.14 -8.56
N ASP A 69 -12.54 -18.33 -8.40
CA ASP A 69 -11.16 -18.75 -8.64
C ASP A 69 -10.72 -19.87 -7.69
N ALA A 70 -11.06 -19.79 -6.40
CA ALA A 70 -10.76 -20.81 -5.40
C ALA A 70 -11.41 -22.17 -5.75
N ASN A 71 -12.66 -22.15 -6.21
CA ASN A 71 -13.37 -23.36 -6.64
C ASN A 71 -12.69 -24.03 -7.84
N VAL A 72 -12.15 -23.26 -8.79
CA VAL A 72 -11.44 -23.79 -9.96
C VAL A 72 -10.05 -24.32 -9.60
N ARG A 73 -9.32 -23.59 -8.76
CA ARG A 73 -7.92 -23.91 -8.44
C ARG A 73 -7.75 -24.87 -7.26
N GLY A 74 -8.80 -25.09 -6.46
CA GLY A 74 -8.72 -25.89 -5.24
C GLY A 74 -7.81 -25.29 -4.15
N LYS A 75 -7.53 -23.98 -4.23
CA LYS A 75 -6.67 -23.25 -3.30
C LYS A 75 -7.30 -21.92 -2.91
N LEU A 76 -7.31 -21.59 -1.61
CA LEU A 76 -7.76 -20.30 -1.16
C LEU A 76 -6.82 -19.19 -1.64
N PRO A 77 -7.35 -18.06 -2.13
CA PRO A 77 -6.55 -16.90 -2.52
C PRO A 77 -5.91 -16.24 -1.28
N ALA A 78 -4.92 -15.38 -1.50
CA ALA A 78 -4.42 -14.50 -0.46
C ALA A 78 -5.54 -13.58 0.06
N PRO A 79 -5.45 -13.07 1.31
CA PRO A 79 -6.50 -12.22 1.88
C PRO A 79 -6.60 -10.90 1.13
N VAL A 80 -7.81 -10.34 1.13
CA VAL A 80 -8.08 -8.96 0.70
C VAL A 80 -7.85 -8.03 1.89
N CYS A 81 -7.25 -6.87 1.63
CA CYS A 81 -6.97 -5.87 2.63
C CYS A 81 -7.54 -4.51 2.21
N ALA A 82 -8.52 -4.00 2.94
CA ALA A 82 -8.99 -2.64 2.74
C ALA A 82 -8.09 -1.63 3.48
N ASN A 83 -7.80 -0.49 2.84
CA ASN A 83 -7.14 0.62 3.53
C ASN A 83 -8.18 1.68 3.93
N LEU A 84 -8.24 1.98 5.22
CA LEU A 84 -9.16 2.92 5.81
C LEU A 84 -8.42 4.16 6.31
N ILE A 85 -8.72 5.33 5.72
CA ILE A 85 -8.17 6.60 6.16
C ILE A 85 -8.89 7.05 7.44
N VAL A 86 -8.16 7.06 8.56
CA VAL A 86 -8.73 7.36 9.90
C VAL A 86 -8.53 8.83 10.34
N HIS A 87 -8.20 9.71 9.40
CA HIS A 87 -8.06 11.13 9.71
C HIS A 87 -9.43 11.77 10.00
N ARG A 88 -9.46 12.67 10.99
CA ARG A 88 -10.69 13.37 11.42
C ARG A 88 -11.42 14.15 10.32
N SER A 89 -10.74 14.51 9.24
CA SER A 89 -11.36 15.18 8.08
C SER A 89 -11.95 14.20 7.06
N ASN A 90 -11.86 12.88 7.28
CA ASN A 90 -12.55 11.90 6.46
C ASN A 90 -14.01 11.81 6.90
N ALA A 91 -14.90 12.53 6.22
CA ALA A 91 -16.32 12.55 6.52
C ALA A 91 -17.04 11.19 6.31
N ARG A 92 -16.38 10.27 5.56
CA ARG A 92 -16.93 8.94 5.25
C ARG A 92 -16.46 7.84 6.20
N LEU A 93 -15.57 8.15 7.14
CA LEU A 93 -14.92 7.14 7.99
C LEU A 93 -15.91 6.16 8.61
N GLU A 94 -16.96 6.68 9.25
CA GLU A 94 -17.95 5.84 9.92
C GLU A 94 -18.75 4.97 8.94
N GLN A 95 -19.16 5.53 7.81
CA GLN A 95 -19.93 4.83 6.79
C GLN A 95 -19.09 3.72 6.14
N ASP A 96 -17.85 4.03 5.76
CA ASP A 96 -16.92 3.04 5.18
C ASP A 96 -16.61 1.93 6.20
N LEU A 97 -16.44 2.27 7.49
CA LEU A 97 -16.25 1.28 8.56
C LEU A 97 -17.45 0.33 8.66
N GLN A 98 -18.68 0.85 8.65
CA GLN A 98 -19.88 0.00 8.73
C GLN A 98 -19.98 -0.98 7.54
N VAL A 99 -19.65 -0.54 6.33
CA VAL A 99 -19.58 -1.42 5.17
C VAL A 99 -18.52 -2.51 5.39
N LEU A 100 -17.33 -2.14 5.81
CA LEU A 100 -16.26 -3.11 6.09
C LEU A 100 -16.68 -4.15 7.14
N LEU A 101 -17.32 -3.72 8.23
CA LEU A 101 -17.81 -4.63 9.29
C LEU A 101 -18.84 -5.64 8.74
N GLY A 102 -19.71 -5.21 7.81
CA GLY A 102 -20.66 -6.08 7.12
C GLY A 102 -19.98 -7.20 6.31
N HIS A 103 -18.86 -6.89 5.65
CA HIS A 103 -18.08 -7.84 4.84
C HIS A 103 -17.07 -8.68 5.65
N ARG A 104 -16.84 -8.36 6.92
CA ARG A 104 -15.89 -9.07 7.81
C ARG A 104 -14.52 -9.27 7.16
N PRO A 105 -13.78 -8.20 6.85
CA PRO A 105 -12.49 -8.30 6.20
C PRO A 105 -11.51 -9.08 7.08
N GLU A 106 -10.65 -9.88 6.47
CA GLU A 106 -9.60 -10.60 7.21
C GLU A 106 -8.48 -9.66 7.69
N MET A 107 -8.28 -8.54 6.98
CA MET A 107 -7.22 -7.57 7.25
C MET A 107 -7.65 -6.16 6.84
N VAL A 108 -7.30 -5.17 7.65
CA VAL A 108 -7.48 -3.75 7.36
C VAL A 108 -6.18 -3.01 7.67
N ILE A 109 -5.76 -2.11 6.77
CA ILE A 109 -4.69 -1.16 7.03
C ILE A 109 -5.31 0.20 7.33
N THR A 110 -4.96 0.79 8.47
CA THR A 110 -5.37 2.17 8.81
C THR A 110 -4.27 3.14 8.43
N SER A 111 -4.65 4.30 7.88
CA SER A 111 -3.69 5.31 7.43
C SER A 111 -4.10 6.74 7.83
N VAL A 112 -3.12 7.65 7.86
CA VAL A 112 -3.29 9.10 8.09
C VAL A 112 -3.99 9.42 9.40
N GLY A 113 -3.62 8.74 10.49
CA GLY A 113 -4.18 9.01 11.83
C GLY A 113 -3.95 7.89 12.82
N SER A 114 -4.54 8.03 14.00
CA SER A 114 -4.51 6.98 15.02
C SER A 114 -5.55 5.90 14.72
N PRO A 115 -5.20 4.61 14.75
CA PRO A 115 -6.16 3.52 14.55
C PRO A 115 -7.14 3.33 15.72
N ALA A 116 -6.89 3.95 16.87
CA ALA A 116 -7.66 3.72 18.10
C ALA A 116 -9.19 3.73 17.95
N PRO A 117 -9.82 4.64 17.17
CA PRO A 117 -11.28 4.67 17.05
C PRO A 117 -11.88 3.46 16.34
N VAL A 118 -11.11 2.76 15.50
CA VAL A 118 -11.62 1.68 14.63
C VAL A 118 -11.14 0.28 15.04
N ILE A 119 -10.13 0.19 15.91
CA ILE A 119 -9.53 -1.11 16.30
C ILE A 119 -10.56 -2.03 16.97
N GLY A 120 -11.29 -1.55 17.99
CA GLY A 120 -12.27 -2.37 18.71
C GLY A 120 -13.30 -3.01 17.76
N PRO A 121 -14.08 -2.21 17.00
CA PRO A 121 -15.03 -2.75 16.04
C PRO A 121 -14.43 -3.72 15.01
N LEU A 122 -13.23 -3.44 14.50
CA LEU A 122 -12.56 -4.31 13.52
C LEU A 122 -12.11 -5.62 14.17
N HIS A 123 -11.57 -5.60 15.38
CA HIS A 123 -11.24 -6.82 16.13
C HIS A 123 -12.47 -7.66 16.44
N ASP A 124 -13.58 -7.02 16.83
CA ASP A 124 -14.85 -7.73 17.07
C ASP A 124 -15.38 -8.41 15.79
N SER A 125 -15.11 -7.86 14.62
CA SER A 125 -15.42 -8.51 13.33
C SER A 125 -14.44 -9.63 12.96
N GLY A 126 -13.32 -9.76 13.68
CA GLY A 126 -12.27 -10.75 13.44
C GLY A 126 -11.14 -10.28 12.53
N ALA A 127 -11.10 -9.01 12.14
CA ALA A 127 -10.05 -8.46 11.27
C ALA A 127 -8.72 -8.29 12.00
N LEU A 128 -7.60 -8.48 11.28
CA LEU A 128 -6.30 -7.97 11.69
C LEU A 128 -6.19 -6.49 11.32
N VAL A 129 -5.76 -5.65 12.25
CA VAL A 129 -5.63 -4.22 12.05
C VAL A 129 -4.17 -3.82 11.99
N PHE A 130 -3.71 -3.41 10.81
CA PHE A 130 -2.37 -2.87 10.61
C PHE A 130 -2.44 -1.34 10.56
N ALA A 131 -1.36 -0.67 10.96
CA ALA A 131 -1.28 0.77 10.94
C ALA A 131 -0.10 1.27 10.10
N ASP A 132 -0.35 2.19 9.18
CA ASP A 132 0.69 2.95 8.48
C ASP A 132 1.39 3.89 9.46
N VAL A 133 2.71 3.77 9.59
CA VAL A 133 3.51 4.58 10.51
C VAL A 133 4.74 5.14 9.81
N ALA A 134 5.01 6.43 10.00
CA ALA A 134 6.10 7.16 9.35
C ALA A 134 7.22 7.58 10.33
N SER A 135 7.13 7.16 11.60
CA SER A 135 8.14 7.44 12.63
C SER A 135 8.04 6.43 13.77
N ILE A 136 9.09 6.29 14.57
CA ILE A 136 9.11 5.44 15.76
C ILE A 136 7.97 5.83 16.71
N ARG A 137 7.77 7.11 16.95
CA ARG A 137 6.68 7.62 17.80
C ARG A 137 5.29 7.26 17.26
N HIS A 138 5.10 7.20 15.93
CA HIS A 138 3.84 6.73 15.35
C HIS A 138 3.68 5.22 15.59
N ALA A 139 4.75 4.44 15.46
CA ALA A 139 4.74 3.01 15.71
C ALA A 139 4.37 2.70 17.19
N GLU A 140 5.03 3.36 18.16
CA GLU A 140 4.71 3.22 19.59
C GLU A 140 3.23 3.51 19.90
N ARG A 141 2.68 4.57 19.30
CA ARG A 141 1.27 4.94 19.48
C ARG A 141 0.31 3.93 18.85
N ALA A 142 0.65 3.39 17.68
CA ALA A 142 -0.17 2.39 17.01
C ALA A 142 -0.20 1.09 17.83
N VAL A 143 0.95 0.66 18.34
CA VAL A 143 1.05 -0.51 19.24
C VAL A 143 0.25 -0.28 20.54
N ALA A 144 0.41 0.89 21.16
CA ALA A 144 -0.36 1.25 22.36
C ALA A 144 -1.88 1.31 22.11
N ALA A 145 -2.30 1.61 20.88
CA ALA A 145 -3.71 1.59 20.48
C ALA A 145 -4.23 0.16 20.21
N GLY A 146 -3.36 -0.86 20.12
CA GLY A 146 -3.73 -2.26 19.90
C GLY A 146 -3.62 -2.72 18.43
N ALA A 147 -2.85 -2.04 17.57
CA ALA A 147 -2.59 -2.53 16.22
C ALA A 147 -1.89 -3.88 16.23
N ASP A 148 -2.36 -4.83 15.42
CA ASP A 148 -1.78 -6.17 15.29
C ASP A 148 -0.47 -6.16 14.50
N GLY A 149 -0.32 -5.23 13.57
CA GLY A 149 0.85 -5.07 12.73
C GLY A 149 1.13 -3.63 12.34
N LEU A 150 2.34 -3.39 11.86
CA LEU A 150 2.81 -2.06 11.46
C LEU A 150 3.30 -2.06 10.03
N VAL A 151 2.87 -1.07 9.24
CA VAL A 151 3.43 -0.78 7.92
C VAL A 151 4.37 0.41 8.06
N LEU A 152 5.67 0.15 7.93
CA LEU A 152 6.71 1.17 8.09
C LEU A 152 6.89 1.94 6.78
N LEU A 153 6.38 3.15 6.73
CA LEU A 153 6.59 4.07 5.61
C LEU A 153 7.99 4.66 5.73
N THR A 154 8.94 4.13 4.96
CA THR A 154 10.35 4.52 5.02
C THR A 154 10.73 5.52 3.93
N ALA A 155 11.91 6.11 4.03
CA ALA A 155 12.48 6.94 2.97
C ALA A 155 12.49 6.15 1.64
N GLY A 156 11.97 6.77 0.58
CA GLY A 156 11.85 6.15 -0.74
C GLY A 156 10.55 5.38 -0.98
N ALA A 157 9.62 5.31 -0.03
CA ALA A 157 8.27 4.86 -0.34
C ALA A 157 7.55 5.87 -1.24
N GLY A 158 6.70 5.38 -2.15
CA GLY A 158 5.87 6.22 -3.03
C GLY A 158 4.67 6.79 -2.29
N GLY A 159 4.12 7.89 -2.80
CA GLY A 159 3.01 8.56 -2.14
C GLY A 159 3.40 9.17 -0.80
N GLN A 160 2.48 9.19 0.15
CA GLN A 160 2.77 9.64 1.51
C GLN A 160 3.79 8.72 2.16
N THR A 161 4.85 9.30 2.72
CA THR A 161 6.01 8.54 3.19
C THR A 161 6.60 9.12 4.47
N GLY A 162 7.57 8.40 5.04
CA GLY A 162 8.42 8.85 6.12
C GLY A 162 9.82 9.26 5.66
N TRP A 163 10.59 9.74 6.61
CA TRP A 163 11.97 10.17 6.41
C TRP A 163 12.99 9.08 6.78
N LEU A 164 12.63 8.15 7.67
CA LEU A 164 13.57 7.22 8.27
C LEU A 164 14.10 6.20 7.24
N ASN A 165 15.41 5.98 7.29
CA ASN A 165 16.05 4.89 6.57
C ASN A 165 15.47 3.54 7.02
N PRO A 166 15.15 2.60 6.11
CA PRO A 166 14.51 1.32 6.46
C PRO A 166 15.34 0.48 7.44
N PHE A 167 16.67 0.45 7.32
CA PHE A 167 17.53 -0.32 8.22
C PHE A 167 17.40 0.14 9.68
N VAL A 168 17.37 1.44 9.89
CA VAL A 168 17.23 2.02 11.23
C VAL A 168 15.80 1.85 11.75
N PHE A 169 14.81 2.13 10.91
CA PHE A 169 13.41 2.13 11.34
C PHE A 169 12.94 0.73 11.75
N VAL A 170 13.21 -0.29 10.93
CA VAL A 170 12.85 -1.67 11.25
C VAL A 170 13.51 -2.13 12.55
N ARG A 171 14.82 -1.90 12.70
CA ARG A 171 15.55 -2.33 13.92
C ARG A 171 15.08 -1.60 15.17
N ALA A 172 14.75 -0.32 15.07
CA ALA A 172 14.19 0.45 16.18
C ALA A 172 12.80 -0.07 16.59
N VAL A 173 11.93 -0.39 15.62
CA VAL A 173 10.59 -0.95 15.89
C VAL A 173 10.70 -2.34 16.50
N ARG A 174 11.58 -3.20 15.99
CA ARG A 174 11.82 -4.55 16.54
C ARG A 174 12.36 -4.56 17.99
N ALA A 175 12.86 -3.45 18.49
CA ALA A 175 13.28 -3.35 19.88
C ALA A 175 12.11 -3.35 20.88
N PHE A 176 10.88 -3.05 20.44
CA PHE A 176 9.70 -2.98 21.31
C PHE A 176 8.45 -3.66 20.73
N PHE A 177 8.49 -4.20 19.50
CA PHE A 177 7.34 -4.81 18.87
C PHE A 177 7.70 -6.13 18.17
N ASP A 178 7.08 -7.22 18.63
CA ASP A 178 7.28 -8.58 18.10
C ASP A 178 6.21 -9.00 17.09
N GLY A 179 5.15 -8.19 16.91
CA GLY A 179 4.09 -8.45 15.92
C GLY A 179 4.56 -8.22 14.48
N PRO A 180 3.70 -8.47 13.48
CA PRO A 180 4.04 -8.33 12.07
C PRO A 180 4.50 -6.93 11.68
N VAL A 181 5.63 -6.87 10.98
CA VAL A 181 6.20 -5.64 10.42
C VAL A 181 6.27 -5.74 8.91
N VAL A 182 5.71 -4.74 8.25
CA VAL A 182 5.67 -4.60 6.79
C VAL A 182 6.60 -3.46 6.37
N LEU A 183 7.50 -3.70 5.43
CA LEU A 183 8.38 -2.66 4.90
C LEU A 183 7.80 -1.99 3.67
N ALA A 184 7.53 -0.70 3.74
CA ALA A 184 7.16 0.15 2.60
C ALA A 184 8.33 1.05 2.21
N GLY A 185 8.81 0.91 0.98
CA GLY A 185 9.90 1.69 0.40
C GLY A 185 11.03 0.81 -0.15
N GLY A 186 11.38 1.03 -1.42
CA GLY A 186 12.47 0.35 -2.09
C GLY A 186 12.22 -1.10 -2.51
N ILE A 187 11.05 -1.69 -2.24
CA ILE A 187 10.74 -3.05 -2.69
C ILE A 187 10.36 -3.02 -4.16
N SER A 188 11.27 -3.45 -5.03
CA SER A 188 11.09 -3.48 -6.49
C SER A 188 11.17 -4.88 -7.10
N ASP A 189 11.70 -5.86 -6.36
CA ASP A 189 11.96 -7.20 -6.86
C ASP A 189 12.06 -8.22 -5.71
N GLY A 190 12.31 -9.47 -6.04
CA GLY A 190 12.44 -10.55 -5.07
C GLY A 190 13.70 -10.45 -4.20
N HIS A 191 14.76 -9.79 -4.66
CA HIS A 191 15.99 -9.57 -3.88
C HIS A 191 15.72 -8.55 -2.77
N ALA A 192 15.09 -7.42 -3.10
CA ALA A 192 14.71 -6.41 -2.13
C ALA A 192 13.73 -6.97 -1.07
N LEU A 193 12.77 -7.82 -1.50
CA LEU A 193 11.85 -8.49 -0.59
C LEU A 193 12.57 -9.43 0.38
N ARG A 194 13.56 -10.19 -0.11
CA ARG A 194 14.37 -11.07 0.75
C ARG A 194 15.25 -10.28 1.72
N ALA A 195 15.80 -9.15 1.26
CA ALA A 195 16.58 -8.25 2.12
C ALA A 195 15.71 -7.66 3.25
N ALA A 196 14.46 -7.28 2.95
CA ALA A 196 13.51 -6.82 3.97
C ALA A 196 13.26 -7.88 5.06
N GLN A 197 13.14 -9.16 4.68
CA GLN A 197 13.01 -10.25 5.66
C GLN A 197 14.28 -10.43 6.51
N ALA A 198 15.46 -10.38 5.89
CA ALA A 198 16.73 -10.46 6.62
C ALA A 198 16.89 -9.30 7.61
N LEU A 199 16.33 -8.13 7.29
CA LEU A 199 16.29 -6.97 8.18
C LEU A 199 15.36 -7.18 9.39
N GLY A 200 14.38 -8.07 9.28
CA GLY A 200 13.42 -8.41 10.32
C GLY A 200 11.96 -8.07 9.97
N CYS A 201 11.65 -7.82 8.71
CA CYS A 201 10.27 -7.62 8.28
C CYS A 201 9.61 -8.96 7.93
N ASP A 202 8.29 -9.06 8.16
CA ASP A 202 7.50 -10.23 7.81
C ASP A 202 6.97 -10.14 6.38
N LEU A 203 6.61 -8.92 5.96
CA LEU A 203 6.04 -8.63 4.64
C LEU A 203 6.73 -7.43 3.98
N GLY A 204 6.74 -7.43 2.65
CA GLY A 204 7.01 -6.23 1.85
C GLY A 204 5.72 -5.51 1.46
N TYR A 205 5.83 -4.23 1.11
CA TYR A 205 4.74 -3.38 0.62
C TYR A 205 5.17 -2.76 -0.72
N MET A 206 4.60 -3.23 -1.80
CA MET A 206 4.99 -2.83 -3.15
C MET A 206 3.86 -2.06 -3.82
N GLY A 207 4.11 -0.80 -4.16
CA GLY A 207 3.14 0.05 -4.87
C GLY A 207 3.55 0.31 -6.30
N THR A 208 4.65 1.01 -6.52
CA THR A 208 5.07 1.57 -7.82
C THR A 208 5.06 0.53 -8.95
N LYS A 209 5.53 -0.68 -8.68
CA LYS A 209 5.56 -1.75 -9.69
C LYS A 209 4.14 -2.24 -10.03
N PHE A 210 3.22 -2.28 -9.06
CA PHE A 210 1.80 -2.61 -9.32
C PHE A 210 1.06 -1.50 -10.07
N ILE A 211 1.48 -0.22 -9.98
CA ILE A 211 0.91 0.86 -10.82
C ILE A 211 1.14 0.52 -12.30
N ALA A 212 2.33 0.03 -12.66
CA ALA A 212 2.71 -0.32 -14.02
C ALA A 212 2.18 -1.69 -14.48
N THR A 213 1.06 -2.17 -13.91
CA THR A 213 0.41 -3.41 -14.37
C THR A 213 -0.82 -3.10 -15.22
N ARG A 214 -1.22 -4.09 -16.07
CA ARG A 214 -2.41 -3.95 -16.94
C ARG A 214 -3.68 -3.80 -16.12
N GLU A 215 -3.77 -4.47 -14.98
CA GLU A 215 -4.95 -4.55 -14.11
C GLU A 215 -5.12 -3.31 -13.22
N SER A 216 -4.11 -2.45 -13.09
CA SER A 216 -4.25 -1.20 -12.36
C SER A 216 -5.12 -0.20 -13.13
N MET A 217 -5.87 0.62 -12.41
CA MET A 217 -6.69 1.70 -12.99
C MET A 217 -5.86 2.91 -13.43
N ALA A 218 -4.54 2.90 -13.26
CA ALA A 218 -3.67 4.01 -13.64
C ALA A 218 -3.76 4.31 -15.13
N ASP A 219 -3.73 5.60 -15.49
CA ASP A 219 -3.66 6.06 -16.88
C ASP A 219 -2.44 5.45 -17.58
N ILE A 220 -2.56 5.08 -18.84
CA ILE A 220 -1.45 4.48 -19.61
C ILE A 220 -0.21 5.39 -19.64
N ARG A 221 -0.42 6.71 -19.68
CA ARG A 221 0.68 7.70 -19.64
C ARG A 221 1.45 7.63 -18.32
N TYR A 222 0.74 7.39 -17.20
CA TYR A 222 1.37 7.20 -15.90
C TYR A 222 2.23 5.93 -15.91
N LYS A 223 1.69 4.80 -16.39
CA LYS A 223 2.42 3.53 -16.50
C LYS A 223 3.67 3.66 -17.38
N GLN A 224 3.56 4.37 -18.51
CA GLN A 224 4.68 4.63 -19.42
C GLN A 224 5.72 5.57 -18.79
N MET A 225 5.29 6.60 -18.06
CA MET A 225 6.20 7.50 -17.35
C MET A 225 7.00 6.74 -16.28
N LEU A 226 6.37 5.84 -15.54
CA LEU A 226 7.08 4.99 -14.58
C LEU A 226 8.16 4.14 -15.24
N ALA A 227 7.87 3.54 -16.41
CA ALA A 227 8.84 2.73 -17.15
C ALA A 227 10.00 3.55 -17.74
N ALA A 228 9.81 4.86 -17.90
CA ALA A 228 10.82 5.79 -18.40
C ALA A 228 11.57 6.54 -17.30
N SER A 229 11.21 6.33 -16.01
CA SER A 229 11.77 7.07 -14.87
C SER A 229 12.71 6.20 -14.04
N SER A 230 13.58 6.87 -13.29
CA SER A 230 14.48 6.28 -12.30
C SER A 230 14.21 6.84 -10.90
N ALA A 231 14.90 6.33 -9.89
CA ALA A 231 14.83 6.85 -8.52
C ALA A 231 15.25 8.32 -8.42
N ASP A 232 16.11 8.79 -9.32
CA ASP A 232 16.57 10.18 -9.38
C ASP A 232 15.44 11.14 -9.83
N ASP A 233 14.40 10.62 -10.46
CA ASP A 233 13.21 11.38 -10.86
C ASP A 233 12.16 11.50 -9.73
N VAL A 234 12.44 10.95 -8.54
CA VAL A 234 11.52 11.02 -7.40
C VAL A 234 11.85 12.22 -6.52
N LEU A 235 10.90 13.14 -6.41
CA LEU A 235 10.98 14.33 -5.57
C LEU A 235 10.17 14.15 -4.28
N LEU A 236 10.82 14.29 -3.12
CA LEU A 236 10.12 14.37 -1.83
C LEU A 236 9.68 15.81 -1.58
N THR A 237 8.37 16.02 -1.44
CA THR A 237 7.79 17.36 -1.25
C THR A 237 6.56 17.35 -0.34
N THR A 238 6.29 18.47 0.31
CA THR A 238 5.04 18.72 1.05
C THR A 238 4.07 19.60 0.28
N ALA A 239 4.45 20.09 -0.91
CA ALA A 239 3.72 21.11 -1.66
C ALA A 239 2.31 20.69 -2.07
N PHE A 240 2.06 19.40 -2.30
CA PHE A 240 0.76 18.93 -2.80
C PHE A 240 -0.20 18.47 -1.70
N THR A 241 0.29 17.86 -0.63
CA THR A 241 -0.56 17.24 0.40
C THR A 241 -0.42 17.87 1.78
N GLY A 242 0.63 18.66 2.02
CA GLY A 242 1.03 19.11 3.34
C GLY A 242 1.79 18.04 4.16
N LEU A 243 1.79 16.80 3.67
CA LEU A 243 2.59 15.69 4.21
C LEU A 243 3.77 15.40 3.28
N GLN A 244 4.83 14.81 3.80
CA GLN A 244 5.92 14.32 2.98
C GLN A 244 5.39 13.29 1.99
N THR A 245 5.57 13.56 0.70
CA THR A 245 5.03 12.76 -0.39
C THR A 245 6.06 12.66 -1.50
N SER A 246 6.37 11.42 -1.91
CA SER A 246 7.25 11.16 -3.05
C SER A 246 6.47 11.29 -4.34
N MET A 247 6.87 12.22 -5.20
CA MET A 247 6.21 12.54 -6.47
C MET A 247 7.18 12.35 -7.64
N LEU A 248 6.66 12.04 -8.83
CA LEU A 248 7.44 11.98 -10.05
C LEU A 248 7.70 13.39 -10.60
N ARG A 249 8.96 13.81 -10.66
CA ARG A 249 9.40 15.07 -11.24
C ARG A 249 8.87 15.28 -12.67
N PRO A 250 8.96 14.32 -13.61
CA PRO A 250 8.42 14.49 -14.95
C PRO A 250 6.90 14.75 -14.98
N SER A 251 6.13 14.24 -14.03
CA SER A 251 4.69 14.50 -13.97
C SER A 251 4.36 15.92 -13.50
N ILE A 252 5.20 16.48 -12.63
CA ILE A 252 5.09 17.87 -12.16
C ILE A 252 5.38 18.82 -13.33
N GLU A 253 6.45 18.56 -14.09
CA GLU A 253 6.84 19.32 -15.29
C GLU A 253 5.77 19.24 -16.38
N ALA A 254 5.23 18.04 -16.65
CA ALA A 254 4.14 17.83 -17.60
C ALA A 254 2.85 18.57 -17.19
N ALA A 255 2.65 18.83 -15.91
CA ALA A 255 1.54 19.64 -15.39
C ALA A 255 1.82 21.16 -15.46
N GLY A 256 2.96 21.58 -16.03
CA GLY A 256 3.35 22.99 -16.18
C GLY A 256 3.88 23.64 -14.89
N LEU A 257 4.32 22.84 -13.92
CA LEU A 257 4.90 23.33 -12.67
C LEU A 257 6.43 23.14 -12.66
N ASP A 258 7.12 24.02 -11.95
CA ASP A 258 8.56 23.90 -11.72
C ASP A 258 8.80 23.06 -10.46
N PRO A 259 9.38 21.83 -10.57
CA PRO A 259 9.64 20.96 -9.42
C PRO A 259 10.58 21.58 -8.38
N ASP A 260 11.45 22.50 -8.79
CA ASP A 260 12.43 23.13 -7.91
C ASP A 260 11.87 24.38 -7.22
N ASN A 261 10.68 24.85 -7.63
CA ASN A 261 10.04 26.06 -7.10
C ASN A 261 8.54 25.84 -6.82
N LEU A 262 8.22 24.77 -6.10
CA LEU A 262 6.85 24.45 -5.74
C LEU A 262 6.34 25.32 -4.59
N PRO A 263 5.14 25.91 -4.70
CA PRO A 263 4.57 26.73 -3.63
C PRO A 263 4.27 25.86 -2.40
N PRO A 264 4.57 26.36 -1.18
CA PRO A 264 4.24 25.61 0.03
C PRO A 264 2.72 25.45 0.15
N ARG A 265 2.29 24.27 0.59
CA ARG A 265 0.89 24.04 0.89
C ARG A 265 0.58 24.42 2.34
N GLY A 266 -0.64 24.94 2.55
CA GLY A 266 -1.21 25.19 3.86
C GLY A 266 -1.64 23.91 4.62
N ALA A 267 -2.69 24.00 5.44
CA ALA A 267 -3.16 22.91 6.28
C ALA A 267 -3.56 21.65 5.49
N ILE A 268 -3.35 20.48 6.11
CA ILE A 268 -3.76 19.16 5.60
C ILE A 268 -5.29 19.11 5.59
N ASP A 269 -5.87 18.76 4.44
CA ASP A 269 -7.31 18.58 4.26
C ASP A 269 -7.55 17.36 3.34
N ILE A 270 -7.77 16.21 3.96
CA ILE A 270 -7.99 14.95 3.26
C ILE A 270 -9.29 14.99 2.46
N GLY A 271 -10.34 15.68 2.96
CA GLY A 271 -11.61 15.82 2.24
C GLY A 271 -11.42 16.43 0.86
N LYS A 272 -10.66 17.53 0.77
CA LYS A 272 -10.29 18.16 -0.52
C LYS A 272 -9.36 17.31 -1.38
N ASP A 273 -8.54 16.46 -0.75
CA ASP A 273 -7.59 15.61 -1.44
C ASP A 273 -8.27 14.45 -2.16
N ILE A 274 -9.40 13.99 -1.63
CA ILE A 274 -10.19 12.87 -2.16
C ILE A 274 -11.28 13.35 -3.12
N ASP A 275 -11.68 14.64 -3.05
CA ASP A 275 -12.73 15.19 -3.91
C ASP A 275 -12.23 15.39 -5.35
N ILE A 276 -12.50 14.38 -6.19
CA ILE A 276 -12.17 14.37 -7.62
C ILE A 276 -13.12 15.29 -8.42
N GLY A 277 -14.25 15.68 -7.83
CA GLY A 277 -15.33 16.43 -8.48
C GLY A 277 -15.15 17.96 -8.48
N ALA A 278 -14.30 18.51 -7.60
CA ALA A 278 -14.11 19.95 -7.50
C ALA A 278 -13.58 20.55 -8.81
N ARG A 279 -14.31 21.53 -9.37
CA ARG A 279 -13.93 22.30 -10.56
C ARG A 279 -12.84 23.31 -10.20
N GLU A 280 -11.59 22.87 -10.08
CA GLU A 280 -10.45 23.78 -9.99
C GLU A 280 -9.69 23.81 -11.32
N SER A 281 -9.28 24.99 -11.72
CA SER A 281 -8.46 25.25 -12.92
C SER A 281 -6.99 24.88 -12.78
N ARG A 282 -6.62 24.26 -11.66
CA ARG A 282 -5.24 23.85 -11.32
C ARG A 282 -5.04 22.36 -11.58
N PRO A 283 -3.81 21.92 -11.96
CA PRO A 283 -3.48 20.49 -12.07
C PRO A 283 -3.87 19.76 -10.79
N LYS A 284 -4.65 18.69 -10.94
CA LYS A 284 -5.12 17.88 -9.79
C LYS A 284 -4.08 16.85 -9.45
N ARG A 285 -3.59 16.89 -8.22
CA ARG A 285 -2.74 15.82 -7.68
C ARG A 285 -3.46 14.47 -7.79
N TRP A 286 -2.68 13.41 -7.90
CA TRP A 286 -3.09 12.03 -8.11
C TRP A 286 -3.76 11.77 -9.47
N LYS A 287 -4.36 12.77 -10.09
CA LYS A 287 -4.96 12.67 -11.42
C LYS A 287 -3.99 13.16 -12.53
N ASP A 288 -3.36 14.29 -12.32
CA ASP A 288 -2.49 14.95 -13.29
C ASP A 288 -1.02 14.96 -12.85
N ILE A 289 -0.76 14.92 -11.53
CA ILE A 289 0.57 14.83 -10.92
C ILE A 289 0.67 13.51 -10.18
N TRP A 290 1.64 12.69 -10.58
CA TRP A 290 1.76 11.30 -10.18
C TRP A 290 2.88 11.07 -9.17
N SER A 291 2.77 10.00 -8.40
CA SER A 291 3.75 9.62 -7.40
C SER A 291 4.48 8.34 -7.77
N ALA A 292 5.70 8.20 -7.27
CA ALA A 292 6.44 6.94 -7.29
C ALA A 292 7.35 6.87 -6.06
N GLY A 293 7.70 5.66 -5.65
CA GLY A 293 8.81 5.44 -4.74
C GLY A 293 10.12 5.20 -5.52
N HIS A 294 11.25 5.13 -4.81
CA HIS A 294 12.55 4.81 -5.41
C HIS A 294 12.56 3.45 -6.13
N SER A 295 11.62 2.56 -5.81
CA SER A 295 11.38 1.31 -6.53
C SER A 295 10.99 1.50 -8.00
N VAL A 296 10.76 2.72 -8.46
CA VAL A 296 10.50 3.05 -9.87
C VAL A 296 11.64 2.58 -10.79
N SER A 297 12.89 2.62 -10.34
CA SER A 297 14.03 2.06 -11.11
C SER A 297 13.90 0.57 -11.44
N GLY A 298 13.02 -0.17 -10.74
CA GLY A 298 12.69 -1.56 -11.04
C GLY A 298 11.50 -1.74 -11.99
N VAL A 299 10.92 -0.66 -12.52
CA VAL A 299 9.82 -0.68 -13.51
C VAL A 299 10.43 -0.47 -14.89
N THR A 300 10.45 -1.52 -15.71
CA THR A 300 11.05 -1.46 -17.05
C THR A 300 10.03 -1.54 -18.18
N GLU A 301 8.82 -2.00 -17.87
CA GLU A 301 7.74 -2.23 -18.84
C GLU A 301 6.38 -2.33 -18.13
N VAL A 302 5.30 -2.26 -18.91
CA VAL A 302 3.94 -2.54 -18.45
C VAL A 302 3.64 -4.02 -18.67
N MET A 303 3.40 -4.76 -17.60
CA MET A 303 3.15 -6.21 -17.62
C MET A 303 1.84 -6.56 -16.91
N SER A 304 1.41 -7.82 -16.94
CA SER A 304 0.31 -8.27 -16.09
C SER A 304 0.79 -8.49 -14.64
N VAL A 305 -0.16 -8.51 -13.70
CA VAL A 305 0.12 -8.90 -12.31
C VAL A 305 0.69 -10.32 -12.24
N ASP A 306 0.16 -11.23 -13.05
CA ASP A 306 0.63 -12.64 -13.13
C ASP A 306 2.12 -12.69 -13.50
N GLU A 307 2.51 -12.02 -14.59
CA GLU A 307 3.90 -11.94 -15.07
C GLU A 307 4.82 -11.29 -14.01
N MET A 308 4.38 -10.21 -13.41
CA MET A 308 5.15 -9.48 -12.40
C MET A 308 5.38 -10.31 -11.13
N ILE A 309 4.34 -11.00 -10.63
CA ILE A 309 4.47 -11.85 -9.44
C ILE A 309 5.33 -13.07 -9.74
N ALA A 310 5.16 -13.71 -10.89
CA ALA A 310 5.98 -14.86 -11.29
C ALA A 310 7.49 -14.49 -11.37
N ARG A 311 7.81 -13.33 -11.94
CA ARG A 311 9.19 -12.80 -12.00
C ARG A 311 9.73 -12.52 -10.60
N THR A 312 8.97 -11.80 -9.78
CA THR A 312 9.37 -11.48 -8.40
C THR A 312 9.58 -12.74 -7.55
N LEU A 313 8.75 -13.78 -7.75
CA LEU A 313 8.89 -15.07 -7.06
C LEU A 313 10.19 -15.81 -7.47
N ALA A 314 10.53 -15.80 -8.76
CA ALA A 314 11.78 -16.38 -9.25
C ALA A 314 13.01 -15.66 -8.64
N GLU A 315 13.00 -14.34 -8.65
CA GLU A 315 14.06 -13.50 -8.04
C GLU A 315 14.17 -13.75 -6.52
N TYR A 316 13.05 -13.85 -5.81
CA TYR A 316 13.00 -14.12 -4.39
C TYR A 316 13.58 -15.47 -4.00
N ARG A 317 13.36 -16.52 -4.83
CA ARG A 317 13.95 -17.85 -4.63
C ARG A 317 15.44 -17.83 -4.88
N THR A 318 15.90 -17.21 -5.96
CA THR A 318 17.33 -17.06 -6.29
C THR A 318 18.09 -16.28 -5.19
N ALA A 319 17.49 -15.23 -4.65
CA ALA A 319 18.08 -14.47 -3.54
C ALA A 319 18.29 -15.35 -2.28
N ALA A 320 17.37 -16.27 -2.01
CA ALA A 320 17.49 -17.19 -0.87
C ALA A 320 18.67 -18.18 -1.01
N GLU A 321 18.96 -18.62 -2.24
CA GLU A 321 20.07 -19.52 -2.52
C GLU A 321 21.42 -18.83 -2.31
N ARG A 322 21.55 -17.56 -2.74
CA ARG A 322 22.78 -16.77 -2.56
C ARG A 322 23.13 -16.54 -1.09
N VAL A 323 22.13 -16.33 -0.22
CA VAL A 323 22.35 -16.11 1.23
C VAL A 323 22.79 -17.41 1.94
N ARG A 324 22.43 -18.60 1.41
CA ARG A 324 22.84 -19.90 1.99
C ARG A 324 24.28 -20.31 1.69
N LEU A 325 24.91 -19.70 0.70
CA LEU A 325 26.26 -20.01 0.25
C LEU A 325 27.35 -19.18 0.97
N GLY A 326 26.98 -18.31 1.87
CA GLY A 326 27.86 -17.57 2.79
C GLY A 326 27.64 -17.99 4.23
#